data_f5f4fbe096619e792771926ed8cdf8f8
#
_entry.id   f5f4fbe096619e792771926ed8cdf8f8
#
_cell.length_a   1.000
_cell.length_b   1.000
_cell.length_c   1.000
_cell.angle_alpha   90.00
_cell.angle_beta   90.00
_cell.angle_gamma   90.00
#
_symmetry.space_group_name_H-M   'P 1'
#
loop_
_entity.id
_entity.type
_entity.pdbx_description
1 polymer ?
#
loop_
_entity_poly.entity_id
_entity_poly.type
_entity_poly.pdbx_seq_one_letter_code
_entity_poly.pdbx_strand_id
1 'polypeptide(L)'
;MALSGTQVVWAGGINTNTNMSTAFGRNLSREGAISIDGVYFNPAGATFLSPGLHLSINWQLITQHRYIDNNYELFANNTEKPTTNRNFKGHSLAPFFPSVQAAYNWHRFSFQANAGVGGGGGKCTFDDGLGSFEKIVSETALAASGLARTVDGALVNSLKRFDVPGDIANNMVGANGFSSDQYFGKQGKYSAQSYMRGRQYYYGVSLGVGYKLTDDLSVFAGARGVYASCNYYGYVRNIKVGNMPLYQVLDPTKTNSADIELSCDQSGFGVTPILGIDYRLGKWNFSAKYEFKTRMRLKNSSVNQFPSIGNLSSNLATALNTNLQKTNMTADQAIAITEGTLKSKEVTGTMTALKAHFDQGIKEATGEYEDGKSIPADLPGIVAVGVGYTPNDALRLTAGFHYYFDKQAHAYNNRNKLLKRGTMEYSAGVEYDPIKLVTLSAGYQRTSYGLSDEYMDDKSFVVSSNSIGAGFMIHLSKKTRVNVAYFHTFYENKNTEKTEQLTKDLQTHYVANYSRSNNVFGASLELDF
;
A
#
# COMPACT_ATOMS: atom_id res chain seq x y z
N MET A 1 3.83 -21.83 -13.24
CA MET A 1 3.66 -21.25 -11.90
C MET A 1 3.71 -19.76 -12.06
N ALA A 2 2.59 -19.09 -11.92
CA ALA A 2 2.55 -17.64 -11.90
C ALA A 2 2.67 -17.22 -10.44
N LEU A 3 3.84 -16.72 -10.04
CA LEU A 3 3.93 -15.89 -8.85
C LEU A 3 3.12 -14.64 -9.16
N SER A 4 1.95 -14.52 -8.55
CA SER A 4 1.16 -13.29 -8.59
C SER A 4 1.98 -12.21 -7.91
N GLY A 5 2.68 -11.42 -8.72
CA GLY A 5 3.51 -10.31 -8.25
C GLY A 5 2.69 -9.33 -7.44
N THR A 6 3.11 -9.13 -6.23
CA THR A 6 2.55 -8.17 -5.30
C THR A 6 2.88 -6.77 -5.77
N GLN A 7 1.87 -6.00 -6.16
CA GLN A 7 2.03 -4.66 -6.72
C GLN A 7 1.48 -3.62 -5.76
N VAL A 8 2.13 -2.47 -5.65
CA VAL A 8 1.64 -1.34 -4.86
C VAL A 8 0.43 -0.71 -5.53
N VAL A 9 -0.58 -0.43 -4.73
CA VAL A 9 -1.92 -0.02 -5.19
C VAL A 9 -2.10 1.48 -5.13
N TRP A 10 -2.49 2.07 -6.23
CA TRP A 10 -2.82 3.48 -6.35
C TRP A 10 -4.28 3.77 -6.68
N ALA A 11 -5.05 2.79 -7.15
CA ALA A 11 -6.45 3.00 -7.46
C ALA A 11 -7.33 2.57 -6.27
N GLY A 12 -8.03 3.52 -5.67
CA GLY A 12 -8.96 3.31 -4.55
C GLY A 12 -8.34 3.61 -3.17
N GLY A 13 -8.95 4.53 -2.44
CA GLY A 13 -8.61 4.85 -1.05
C GLY A 13 -7.62 5.98 -0.81
N ILE A 14 -7.01 6.59 -1.83
CA ILE A 14 -6.14 7.77 -1.64
C ILE A 14 -6.97 8.99 -1.25
N ASN A 15 -8.12 9.20 -1.91
CA ASN A 15 -8.98 10.37 -1.76
C ASN A 15 -10.19 10.13 -0.86
N THR A 16 -10.39 8.93 -0.33
CA THR A 16 -11.51 8.60 0.57
C THR A 16 -11.23 9.06 1.99
N ASN A 17 -12.29 9.34 2.76
CA ASN A 17 -12.18 9.94 4.09
C ASN A 17 -11.29 11.19 4.08
N THR A 18 -11.46 12.05 3.07
CA THR A 18 -10.58 13.19 2.85
C THR A 18 -10.73 14.22 3.95
N ASN A 19 -9.69 14.40 4.71
CA ASN A 19 -9.64 15.10 5.96
C ASN A 19 -9.09 16.53 5.75
N MET A 20 -9.84 17.35 5.00
CA MET A 20 -9.40 18.68 4.59
C MET A 20 -9.81 19.82 5.54
N SER A 21 -10.58 19.52 6.60
CA SER A 21 -10.96 20.51 7.61
C SER A 21 -11.28 19.85 8.94
N THR A 22 -11.12 20.60 10.03
CA THR A 22 -11.60 20.17 11.36
C THR A 22 -13.13 20.12 11.40
N ALA A 23 -13.82 20.95 10.61
CA ALA A 23 -15.27 20.91 10.49
C ALA A 23 -15.76 19.56 9.93
N PHE A 24 -15.03 18.96 8.98
CA PHE A 24 -15.30 17.58 8.53
C PHE A 24 -15.14 16.58 9.69
N GLY A 25 -14.08 16.69 10.50
CA GLY A 25 -13.88 15.78 11.63
C GLY A 25 -14.99 15.79 12.67
N ARG A 26 -15.69 16.93 12.86
CA ARG A 26 -16.83 17.03 13.78
C ARG A 26 -18.18 16.70 13.12
N ASN A 27 -18.32 16.82 11.80
CA ASN A 27 -19.49 16.46 11.01
C ASN A 27 -19.04 15.93 9.65
N LEU A 28 -19.07 14.61 9.44
CA LEU A 28 -18.54 13.91 8.28
C LEU A 28 -19.36 14.10 6.99
N SER A 29 -20.41 14.95 7.00
CA SER A 29 -21.24 15.29 5.85
C SER A 29 -21.19 16.80 5.60
N ARG A 30 -20.34 17.23 4.66
CA ARG A 30 -20.09 18.67 4.43
C ARG A 30 -20.63 19.20 3.10
N GLU A 31 -21.03 18.33 2.19
CA GLU A 31 -21.46 18.69 0.84
C GLU A 31 -22.71 19.58 0.85
N GLY A 32 -23.67 19.31 1.73
CA GLY A 32 -24.88 20.11 1.90
C GLY A 32 -24.72 21.36 2.77
N ALA A 33 -23.54 21.57 3.38
CA ALA A 33 -23.29 22.69 4.28
C ALA A 33 -22.79 23.94 3.52
N ILE A 34 -23.19 25.12 3.99
CA ILE A 34 -22.66 26.42 3.55
C ILE A 34 -21.73 26.94 4.64
N SER A 35 -20.42 26.78 4.45
CA SER A 35 -19.37 27.19 5.39
C SER A 35 -18.04 27.38 4.67
N ILE A 36 -17.01 27.88 5.36
CA ILE A 36 -15.70 28.16 4.73
C ILE A 36 -15.02 26.88 4.21
N ASP A 37 -15.18 25.73 4.85
CA ASP A 37 -14.66 24.47 4.35
C ASP A 37 -15.38 23.98 3.08
N GLY A 38 -16.51 24.61 2.72
CA GLY A 38 -17.15 24.47 1.42
C GLY A 38 -16.22 24.75 0.25
N VAL A 39 -15.20 25.60 0.40
CA VAL A 39 -14.16 25.80 -0.62
C VAL A 39 -13.58 24.47 -1.13
N TYR A 40 -13.55 23.42 -0.30
CA TYR A 40 -13.20 22.07 -0.69
C TYR A 40 -14.41 21.18 -0.97
N PHE A 41 -15.41 21.15 -0.05
CA PHE A 41 -16.51 20.18 -0.10
C PHE A 41 -17.67 20.63 -1.01
N ASN A 42 -18.06 21.91 -0.94
CA ASN A 42 -19.15 22.53 -1.70
C ASN A 42 -18.77 23.92 -2.18
N PRO A 43 -17.87 24.04 -3.19
CA PRO A 43 -17.33 25.34 -3.57
C PRO A 43 -18.37 26.29 -4.20
N ALA A 44 -19.43 25.77 -4.81
CA ALA A 44 -20.53 26.61 -5.25
C ALA A 44 -21.31 27.21 -4.03
N GLY A 45 -21.54 26.41 -2.98
CA GLY A 45 -22.20 26.88 -1.75
C GLY A 45 -21.40 27.93 -0.99
N ALA A 46 -20.06 27.89 -1.05
CA ALA A 46 -19.22 28.91 -0.42
C ALA A 46 -19.45 30.32 -1.00
N THR A 47 -20.06 30.47 -2.18
CA THR A 47 -20.47 31.78 -2.73
C THR A 47 -21.56 32.45 -1.92
N PHE A 48 -22.29 31.69 -1.13
CA PHE A 48 -23.38 32.21 -0.28
C PHE A 48 -22.92 32.69 1.10
N LEU A 49 -21.64 32.57 1.43
CA LEU A 49 -21.03 33.22 2.61
C LEU A 49 -21.22 34.75 2.50
N SER A 50 -21.14 35.45 3.63
CA SER A 50 -21.23 36.92 3.69
C SER A 50 -20.19 37.58 2.77
N PRO A 51 -20.42 38.82 2.31
CA PRO A 51 -19.38 39.58 1.63
C PRO A 51 -18.15 39.77 2.52
N GLY A 52 -16.94 39.71 1.93
CA GLY A 52 -15.69 39.87 2.62
C GLY A 52 -14.76 38.67 2.48
N LEU A 53 -13.69 38.65 3.25
CA LEU A 53 -12.70 37.60 3.29
C LEU A 53 -13.02 36.60 4.42
N HIS A 54 -13.03 35.33 4.08
CA HIS A 54 -13.19 34.20 4.99
C HIS A 54 -11.93 33.34 4.95
N LEU A 55 -11.40 32.97 6.11
CA LEU A 55 -10.22 32.11 6.25
C LEU A 55 -10.49 30.98 7.23
N SER A 56 -9.97 29.80 6.95
CA SER A 56 -9.90 28.69 7.89
C SER A 56 -8.50 28.08 7.88
N ILE A 57 -7.89 27.96 9.06
CA ILE A 57 -6.58 27.34 9.28
C ILE A 57 -6.82 26.12 10.16
N ASN A 58 -6.43 24.95 9.68
CA ASN A 58 -6.69 23.69 10.32
C ASN A 58 -5.40 22.97 10.66
N TRP A 59 -5.40 22.30 11.79
CA TRP A 59 -4.39 21.36 12.24
C TRP A 59 -5.05 20.04 12.63
N GLN A 60 -4.40 18.94 12.30
CA GLN A 60 -4.88 17.61 12.66
C GLN A 60 -3.73 16.71 13.08
N LEU A 61 -4.01 15.83 14.04
CA LEU A 61 -3.18 14.72 14.47
C LEU A 61 -3.86 13.41 14.01
N ILE A 62 -3.15 12.62 13.23
CA ILE A 62 -3.67 11.37 12.67
C ILE A 62 -2.82 10.20 13.19
N THR A 63 -3.47 9.20 13.77
CA THR A 63 -2.86 7.91 14.12
C THR A 63 -3.56 6.77 13.40
N GLN A 64 -2.78 5.87 12.81
CA GLN A 64 -3.31 4.73 12.07
C GLN A 64 -2.53 3.47 12.38
N HIS A 65 -3.26 2.36 12.54
CA HIS A 65 -2.70 1.02 12.61
C HIS A 65 -3.20 0.17 11.44
N ARG A 66 -2.34 -0.69 10.92
CA ARG A 66 -2.64 -1.67 9.90
C ARG A 66 -2.25 -3.05 10.41
N TYR A 67 -3.12 -4.02 10.22
CA TYR A 67 -2.92 -5.39 10.67
C TYR A 67 -3.09 -6.32 9.46
N ILE A 68 -2.15 -7.25 9.32
CA ILE A 68 -2.18 -8.28 8.31
C ILE A 68 -1.90 -9.60 9.01
N ASP A 69 -2.93 -10.45 9.13
CA ASP A 69 -2.80 -11.78 9.68
C ASP A 69 -2.71 -12.75 8.51
N ASN A 70 -1.58 -13.44 8.41
CA ASN A 70 -1.34 -14.41 7.36
C ASN A 70 -1.32 -15.82 7.92
N ASN A 71 -1.86 -16.79 7.15
CA ASN A 71 -1.65 -18.21 7.34
C ASN A 71 -1.08 -18.79 6.05
N TYR A 72 0.07 -19.46 6.17
CA TYR A 72 0.75 -20.10 5.06
C TYR A 72 1.59 -21.29 5.55
N GLU A 73 1.45 -22.43 4.90
CA GLU A 73 2.03 -23.69 5.37
C GLU A 73 3.55 -23.61 5.50
N LEU A 74 4.23 -22.95 4.55
CA LEU A 74 5.67 -22.85 4.53
C LEU A 74 6.26 -21.96 5.63
N PHE A 75 5.46 -21.13 6.29
CA PHE A 75 5.92 -20.33 7.43
C PHE A 75 6.31 -21.20 8.62
N ALA A 76 5.77 -22.41 8.75
CA ALA A 76 6.20 -23.39 9.74
C ALA A 76 7.66 -23.82 9.61
N ASN A 77 8.27 -23.58 8.44
CA ASN A 77 9.67 -23.87 8.18
C ASN A 77 10.65 -22.79 8.67
N ASN A 78 10.16 -21.64 9.13
CA ASN A 78 11.00 -20.62 9.73
C ASN A 78 11.61 -21.12 11.04
N THR A 79 12.94 -21.07 11.16
CA THR A 79 13.66 -21.62 12.32
C THR A 79 13.55 -20.75 13.57
N GLU A 80 13.25 -19.47 13.43
CA GLU A 80 13.10 -18.53 14.54
C GLU A 80 11.65 -18.45 15.03
N LYS A 81 10.70 -18.55 14.10
CA LYS A 81 9.25 -18.45 14.37
C LYS A 81 8.50 -19.61 13.66
N PRO A 82 8.60 -20.87 14.13
CA PRO A 82 8.06 -22.05 13.41
C PRO A 82 6.53 -22.19 13.57
N THR A 83 5.77 -21.29 12.97
CA THR A 83 4.30 -21.32 12.97
C THR A 83 3.76 -20.90 11.61
N THR A 84 2.65 -21.50 11.17
CA THR A 84 1.98 -21.12 9.92
C THR A 84 1.34 -19.74 9.98
N ASN A 85 1.02 -19.27 11.19
CA ASN A 85 0.38 -17.98 11.39
C ASN A 85 1.41 -16.87 11.65
N ARG A 86 1.25 -15.75 10.95
CA ARG A 86 2.03 -14.52 11.12
C ARG A 86 1.12 -13.33 11.28
N ASN A 87 1.49 -12.42 12.16
CA ASN A 87 0.82 -11.14 12.35
C ASN A 87 1.81 -10.01 12.07
N PHE A 88 1.53 -9.21 11.05
CA PHE A 88 2.33 -8.03 10.68
C PHE A 88 1.58 -6.77 11.07
N LYS A 89 2.23 -5.93 11.88
CA LYS A 89 1.64 -4.70 12.40
C LYS A 89 2.33 -3.48 11.82
N GLY A 90 1.56 -2.67 11.09
CA GLY A 90 1.99 -1.38 10.59
C GLY A 90 1.46 -0.26 11.45
N HIS A 91 2.29 0.72 11.76
CA HIS A 91 1.89 1.91 12.49
C HIS A 91 2.23 3.18 11.72
N SER A 92 1.36 4.16 11.81
CA SER A 92 1.54 5.47 11.20
C SER A 92 1.11 6.55 12.16
N LEU A 93 1.94 7.60 12.24
CA LEU A 93 1.67 8.82 13.00
C LEU A 93 1.94 10.03 12.12
N ALA A 94 0.95 10.90 11.95
CA ALA A 94 1.10 12.22 11.34
C ALA A 94 0.70 13.28 12.38
N PRO A 95 1.65 13.82 13.16
CA PRO A 95 1.36 14.74 14.25
C PRO A 95 0.98 16.15 13.76
N PHE A 96 1.30 16.45 12.51
CA PHE A 96 1.00 17.73 11.88
C PHE A 96 0.48 17.52 10.46
N PHE A 97 -0.82 17.72 10.30
CA PHE A 97 -1.51 17.57 9.03
C PHE A 97 -2.34 18.85 8.77
N PRO A 98 -1.71 19.88 8.16
CA PRO A 98 -2.34 21.19 8.02
C PRO A 98 -3.19 21.29 6.77
N SER A 99 -4.20 22.18 6.83
CA SER A 99 -4.88 22.69 5.65
C SER A 99 -5.35 24.13 5.86
N VAL A 100 -5.52 24.84 4.74
CA VAL A 100 -5.99 26.23 4.72
C VAL A 100 -7.06 26.38 3.65
N GLN A 101 -8.16 27.04 4.01
CA GLN A 101 -9.21 27.44 3.07
C GLN A 101 -9.38 28.96 3.14
N ALA A 102 -9.59 29.58 1.97
CA ALA A 102 -9.85 31.00 1.84
C ALA A 102 -10.96 31.24 0.79
N ALA A 103 -11.86 32.17 1.09
CA ALA A 103 -12.85 32.66 0.15
C ALA A 103 -12.98 34.18 0.28
N TYR A 104 -12.93 34.88 -0.85
CA TYR A 104 -13.23 36.31 -0.91
C TYR A 104 -14.50 36.53 -1.73
N ASN A 105 -15.58 36.89 -1.03
CA ASN A 105 -16.89 37.12 -1.62
C ASN A 105 -17.10 38.61 -1.93
N TRP A 106 -17.26 38.93 -3.22
CA TRP A 106 -17.46 40.28 -3.72
C TRP A 106 -18.59 40.30 -4.73
N HIS A 107 -19.66 41.01 -4.39
CA HIS A 107 -20.92 41.04 -5.18
C HIS A 107 -21.43 39.61 -5.46
N ARG A 108 -21.45 39.19 -6.74
CA ARG A 108 -21.88 37.86 -7.18
C ARG A 108 -20.74 36.85 -7.30
N PHE A 109 -19.48 37.30 -7.12
CA PHE A 109 -18.31 36.45 -7.27
C PHE A 109 -17.77 35.97 -5.91
N SER A 110 -17.22 34.78 -5.92
CA SER A 110 -16.44 34.20 -4.83
C SER A 110 -15.12 33.69 -5.37
N PHE A 111 -14.02 34.30 -4.99
CA PHE A 111 -12.67 33.84 -5.31
C PHE A 111 -12.21 32.90 -4.21
N GLN A 112 -11.88 31.65 -4.57
CA GLN A 112 -11.65 30.59 -3.60
C GLN A 112 -10.29 29.97 -3.77
N ALA A 113 -9.63 29.65 -2.66
CA ALA A 113 -8.36 28.97 -2.59
C ALA A 113 -8.37 27.95 -1.45
N ASN A 114 -7.76 26.80 -1.71
CA ASN A 114 -7.57 25.73 -0.73
C ASN A 114 -6.15 25.15 -0.88
N ALA A 115 -5.50 24.84 0.23
CA ALA A 115 -4.23 24.13 0.23
C ALA A 115 -4.21 23.10 1.36
N GLY A 116 -3.70 21.90 1.08
CA GLY A 116 -3.59 20.84 2.08
C GLY A 116 -3.10 19.53 1.48
N VAL A 117 -3.10 18.49 2.30
CA VAL A 117 -2.80 17.12 1.87
C VAL A 117 -4.12 16.44 1.48
N GLY A 118 -4.40 16.37 0.18
CA GLY A 118 -5.66 15.83 -0.36
C GLY A 118 -5.70 14.31 -0.45
N GLY A 119 -4.60 13.61 -0.13
CA GLY A 119 -4.54 12.16 -0.21
C GLY A 119 -3.27 11.57 0.36
N GLY A 120 -3.30 10.27 0.59
CA GLY A 120 -2.19 9.51 1.16
C GLY A 120 -2.33 9.28 2.67
N GLY A 121 -1.55 8.31 3.19
CA GLY A 121 -1.67 7.84 4.58
C GLY A 121 -0.50 8.21 5.49
N GLY A 122 0.35 9.18 5.08
CA GLY A 122 1.56 9.49 5.84
C GLY A 122 2.64 8.40 5.73
N LYS A 123 3.47 8.29 6.78
CA LYS A 123 4.52 7.26 6.88
C LYS A 123 3.98 6.08 7.69
N CYS A 124 3.93 4.90 7.06
CA CYS A 124 3.59 3.64 7.73
C CYS A 124 4.82 2.74 7.78
N THR A 125 5.09 2.14 8.95
CA THR A 125 6.24 1.28 9.20
C THR A 125 5.77 -0.09 9.68
N PHE A 126 6.31 -1.16 9.08
CA PHE A 126 6.18 -2.56 9.49
C PHE A 126 7.57 -3.06 9.89
N ASP A 127 7.81 -3.19 11.18
CA ASP A 127 9.15 -3.51 11.72
C ASP A 127 9.55 -4.97 11.48
N ASP A 128 8.60 -5.88 11.35
CA ASP A 128 8.79 -7.28 10.99
C ASP A 128 8.62 -7.55 9.47
N GLY A 129 8.54 -6.50 8.64
CA GLY A 129 8.28 -6.62 7.20
C GLY A 129 6.84 -7.00 6.87
N LEU A 130 6.65 -7.81 5.83
CA LEU A 130 5.34 -8.20 5.29
C LEU A 130 5.28 -9.71 5.03
N GLY A 131 4.08 -10.28 5.03
CA GLY A 131 3.85 -11.69 4.72
C GLY A 131 4.32 -12.07 3.32
N SER A 132 4.16 -11.18 2.34
CA SER A 132 4.68 -11.39 0.98
C SER A 132 6.21 -11.51 0.93
N PHE A 133 6.93 -10.80 1.81
CA PHE A 133 8.40 -10.90 1.88
C PHE A 133 8.81 -12.26 2.46
N GLU A 134 8.19 -12.69 3.56
CA GLU A 134 8.46 -13.98 4.16
C GLU A 134 8.07 -15.14 3.23
N LYS A 135 6.97 -15.00 2.48
CA LYS A 135 6.52 -15.98 1.47
C LYS A 135 7.61 -16.24 0.42
N ILE A 136 8.19 -15.19 -0.16
CA ILE A 136 9.28 -15.31 -1.16
C ILE A 136 10.48 -16.07 -0.58
N VAL A 137 10.87 -15.77 0.65
CA VAL A 137 12.00 -16.47 1.31
C VAL A 137 11.68 -17.94 1.53
N SER A 138 10.49 -18.25 2.02
CA SER A 138 10.06 -19.63 2.31
C SER A 138 10.00 -20.50 1.05
N GLU A 139 9.50 -19.97 -0.05
CA GLU A 139 9.44 -20.63 -1.36
C GLU A 139 10.84 -20.80 -1.97
N THR A 140 11.70 -19.78 -1.82
CA THR A 140 13.11 -19.87 -2.26
C THR A 140 13.84 -20.97 -1.49
N ALA A 141 13.63 -21.08 -0.18
CA ALA A 141 14.23 -22.13 0.64
C ALA A 141 13.75 -23.53 0.24
N LEU A 142 12.46 -23.68 -0.05
CA LEU A 142 11.92 -24.94 -0.56
C LEU A 142 12.53 -25.31 -1.90
N ALA A 143 12.65 -24.37 -2.82
CA ALA A 143 13.25 -24.57 -4.14
C ALA A 143 14.74 -24.92 -4.05
N ALA A 144 15.49 -24.25 -3.15
CA ALA A 144 16.90 -24.56 -2.88
C ALA A 144 17.09 -25.99 -2.34
N SER A 145 16.23 -26.43 -1.41
CA SER A 145 16.22 -27.81 -0.92
C SER A 145 15.91 -28.82 -2.02
N GLY A 146 15.03 -28.46 -2.96
CA GLY A 146 14.72 -29.27 -4.14
C GLY A 146 15.94 -29.42 -5.06
N LEU A 147 16.65 -28.31 -5.34
CA LEU A 147 17.87 -28.33 -6.14
C LEU A 147 18.94 -29.21 -5.48
N ALA A 148 19.15 -29.05 -4.17
CA ALA A 148 20.13 -29.83 -3.44
C ALA A 148 19.89 -31.35 -3.55
N ARG A 149 18.65 -31.81 -3.36
CA ARG A 149 18.28 -33.23 -3.56
C ARG A 149 18.50 -33.68 -4.99
N THR A 150 18.24 -32.83 -5.99
CA THR A 150 18.51 -33.17 -7.40
C THR A 150 20.03 -33.32 -7.66
N VAL A 151 20.86 -32.44 -7.08
CA VAL A 151 22.31 -32.50 -7.16
C VAL A 151 22.82 -33.79 -6.50
N ASP A 152 22.32 -34.14 -5.30
CA ASP A 152 22.71 -35.37 -4.59
C ASP A 152 22.41 -36.62 -5.42
N GLY A 153 21.20 -36.70 -5.99
CA GLY A 153 20.80 -37.81 -6.85
C GLY A 153 21.67 -37.93 -8.11
N ALA A 154 21.99 -36.82 -8.75
CA ALA A 154 22.84 -36.77 -9.92
C ALA A 154 24.30 -37.12 -9.58
N LEU A 155 24.79 -36.71 -8.38
CA LEU A 155 26.12 -37.06 -7.89
C LEU A 155 26.25 -38.57 -7.65
N VAL A 156 25.30 -39.22 -7.00
CA VAL A 156 25.26 -40.69 -6.84
C VAL A 156 25.31 -41.38 -8.19
N ASN A 157 24.54 -40.90 -9.18
CA ASN A 157 24.54 -41.47 -10.53
C ASN A 157 25.87 -41.27 -11.25
N SER A 158 26.55 -40.13 -11.06
CA SER A 158 27.86 -39.85 -11.62
C SER A 158 28.93 -40.74 -10.99
N LEU A 159 28.92 -40.90 -9.65
CA LEU A 159 29.85 -41.81 -8.94
C LEU A 159 29.73 -43.25 -9.45
N LYS A 160 28.50 -43.76 -9.64
CA LYS A 160 28.28 -45.11 -10.21
C LYS A 160 28.85 -45.28 -11.61
N ARG A 161 28.90 -44.24 -12.44
CA ARG A 161 29.52 -44.26 -13.77
C ARG A 161 31.04 -44.34 -13.73
N PHE A 162 31.64 -44.01 -12.58
CA PHE A 162 33.07 -44.16 -12.29
C PHE A 162 33.37 -45.41 -11.45
N ASP A 163 32.52 -46.46 -11.58
CA ASP A 163 32.64 -47.76 -10.94
C ASP A 163 32.65 -47.73 -9.40
N VAL A 164 32.12 -46.66 -8.80
CA VAL A 164 31.91 -46.62 -7.34
C VAL A 164 30.69 -47.46 -7.00
N PRO A 165 30.80 -48.49 -6.14
CA PRO A 165 29.66 -49.31 -5.72
C PRO A 165 28.53 -48.46 -5.18
N GLY A 166 27.26 -48.86 -5.45
CA GLY A 166 26.11 -48.05 -5.17
C GLY A 166 25.87 -47.73 -3.69
N ASP A 167 26.22 -48.66 -2.80
CA ASP A 167 26.20 -48.47 -1.34
C ASP A 167 27.27 -47.46 -0.89
N ILE A 168 28.46 -47.52 -1.46
CA ILE A 168 29.57 -46.58 -1.21
C ILE A 168 29.17 -45.19 -1.75
N ALA A 169 28.64 -45.09 -2.98
CA ALA A 169 28.20 -43.83 -3.57
C ALA A 169 27.11 -43.16 -2.73
N ASN A 170 26.12 -43.92 -2.24
CA ASN A 170 25.10 -43.42 -1.36
C ASN A 170 25.68 -42.94 -0.01
N ASN A 171 26.66 -43.65 0.57
CA ASN A 171 27.31 -43.23 1.80
C ASN A 171 28.20 -41.99 1.62
N MET A 172 28.84 -41.83 0.45
CA MET A 172 29.65 -40.65 0.14
C MET A 172 28.80 -39.37 0.00
N VAL A 173 27.56 -39.50 -0.48
CA VAL A 173 26.61 -38.39 -0.64
C VAL A 173 25.76 -38.21 0.63
N GLY A 174 25.63 -39.24 1.47
CA GLY A 174 24.87 -39.21 2.72
C GLY A 174 25.62 -38.63 3.92
N ALA A 175 25.65 -39.38 5.03
CA ALA A 175 26.07 -38.89 6.35
C ALA A 175 27.55 -38.40 6.46
N ASN A 176 28.44 -38.83 5.56
CA ASN A 176 29.87 -38.52 5.61
C ASN A 176 30.38 -37.70 4.40
N GLY A 177 29.51 -37.26 3.51
CA GLY A 177 29.86 -36.57 2.28
C GLY A 177 29.10 -35.27 2.04
N PHE A 178 28.95 -34.94 0.77
CA PHE A 178 28.10 -33.85 0.36
C PHE A 178 26.63 -34.27 0.55
N SER A 179 25.97 -33.72 1.55
CA SER A 179 24.57 -33.96 1.80
C SER A 179 23.79 -32.66 1.70
N SER A 180 22.74 -32.66 0.90
CA SER A 180 21.84 -31.53 0.78
C SER A 180 21.32 -31.06 2.14
N ASP A 181 21.10 -32.01 3.05
CA ASP A 181 20.59 -31.72 4.40
C ASP A 181 21.58 -30.95 5.27
N GLN A 182 22.89 -31.05 5.04
CA GLN A 182 23.89 -30.28 5.78
C GLN A 182 23.92 -28.81 5.37
N TYR A 183 23.66 -28.52 4.10
CA TYR A 183 23.77 -27.17 3.55
C TYR A 183 22.41 -26.45 3.52
N PHE A 184 21.37 -27.12 3.04
CA PHE A 184 20.08 -26.47 2.79
C PHE A 184 18.99 -26.90 3.77
N GLY A 185 19.30 -27.79 4.71
CA GLY A 185 18.35 -28.32 5.68
C GLY A 185 17.26 -29.21 5.05
N LYS A 186 16.61 -29.98 5.90
CA LYS A 186 15.45 -30.76 5.49
C LYS A 186 14.25 -29.82 5.29
N GLN A 187 13.49 -30.06 4.22
CA GLN A 187 12.16 -29.47 4.04
C GLN A 187 12.12 -27.93 3.88
N GLY A 188 13.18 -27.30 3.35
CA GLY A 188 13.13 -25.86 3.09
C GLY A 188 13.10 -24.99 4.34
N LYS A 189 13.83 -25.36 5.40
CA LYS A 189 14.02 -24.51 6.59
C LYS A 189 14.70 -23.21 6.21
N TYR A 190 14.29 -22.11 6.87
CA TYR A 190 14.83 -20.78 6.60
C TYR A 190 14.75 -19.86 7.83
N SER A 191 15.51 -18.78 7.76
CA SER A 191 15.27 -17.58 8.55
C SER A 191 15.65 -16.35 7.73
N ALA A 192 15.04 -15.21 8.04
CA ALA A 192 15.36 -13.92 7.44
C ALA A 192 14.88 -12.79 8.33
N GLN A 193 15.50 -11.63 8.18
CA GLN A 193 15.05 -10.38 8.78
C GLN A 193 14.41 -9.51 7.70
N SER A 194 13.22 -8.98 7.95
CA SER A 194 12.53 -8.12 7.00
C SER A 194 11.99 -6.85 7.65
N TYR A 195 11.87 -5.81 6.85
CA TYR A 195 11.39 -4.51 7.24
C TYR A 195 10.72 -3.83 6.05
N MET A 196 9.66 -3.05 6.30
CA MET A 196 9.01 -2.24 5.28
C MET A 196 8.55 -0.91 5.82
N ARG A 197 8.78 0.15 5.05
CA ARG A 197 8.27 1.50 5.30
C ARG A 197 7.75 2.10 4.01
N GLY A 198 6.53 2.61 4.04
CA GLY A 198 5.95 3.39 2.97
C GLY A 198 5.51 4.77 3.45
N ARG A 199 5.74 5.80 2.62
CA ARG A 199 5.24 7.16 2.84
C ARG A 199 4.61 7.68 1.57
N GLN A 200 3.42 8.25 1.67
CA GLN A 200 2.69 8.80 0.55
C GLN A 200 2.02 10.11 0.96
N TYR A 201 2.30 11.17 0.22
CA TYR A 201 1.63 12.46 0.35
C TYR A 201 1.22 12.99 -1.03
N TYR A 202 -0.02 13.43 -1.14
CA TYR A 202 -0.57 14.14 -2.28
C TYR A 202 -0.95 15.53 -1.83
N TYR A 203 -0.06 16.48 -2.07
CA TYR A 203 -0.29 17.89 -1.76
C TYR A 203 -1.17 18.50 -2.83
N GLY A 204 -2.25 19.17 -2.43
CA GLY A 204 -3.19 19.81 -3.33
C GLY A 204 -3.29 21.31 -3.07
N VAL A 205 -3.26 22.09 -4.15
CA VAL A 205 -3.61 23.52 -4.13
C VAL A 205 -4.74 23.73 -5.13
N SER A 206 -5.91 24.17 -4.65
CA SER A 206 -7.08 24.46 -5.48
C SER A 206 -7.29 25.96 -5.59
N LEU A 207 -7.62 26.43 -6.79
CA LEU A 207 -8.06 27.78 -7.07
C LEU A 207 -9.31 27.73 -7.93
N GLY A 208 -10.25 28.64 -7.68
CA GLY A 208 -11.46 28.70 -8.49
C GLY A 208 -12.33 29.92 -8.20
N VAL A 209 -13.36 30.04 -9.00
CA VAL A 209 -14.32 31.15 -8.92
C VAL A 209 -15.73 30.59 -8.87
N GLY A 210 -16.46 30.98 -7.85
CA GLY A 210 -17.90 30.82 -7.74
C GLY A 210 -18.63 32.04 -8.26
N TYR A 211 -19.85 31.84 -8.80
CA TYR A 211 -20.68 32.90 -9.31
C TYR A 211 -22.15 32.65 -8.95
N LYS A 212 -22.82 33.64 -8.32
CA LYS A 212 -24.26 33.61 -8.06
C LYS A 212 -25.01 33.95 -9.35
N LEU A 213 -25.66 32.95 -9.95
CA LEU A 213 -26.54 33.14 -11.09
C LEU A 213 -27.81 33.88 -10.66
N THR A 214 -28.36 33.46 -9.51
CA THR A 214 -29.49 34.12 -8.81
C THR A 214 -29.12 34.24 -7.32
N ASP A 215 -30.03 34.74 -6.51
CA ASP A 215 -29.83 34.82 -5.05
C ASP A 215 -29.78 33.43 -4.40
N ASP A 216 -30.37 32.41 -5.07
CA ASP A 216 -30.48 31.05 -4.56
C ASP A 216 -29.67 30.00 -5.37
N LEU A 217 -29.17 30.37 -6.55
CA LEU A 217 -28.42 29.45 -7.42
C LEU A 217 -27.03 29.97 -7.68
N SER A 218 -26.02 29.12 -7.43
CA SER A 218 -24.63 29.42 -7.71
C SER A 218 -23.94 28.29 -8.48
N VAL A 219 -22.88 28.64 -9.19
CA VAL A 219 -21.99 27.72 -9.90
C VAL A 219 -20.55 27.99 -9.53
N PHE A 220 -19.71 26.99 -9.70
CA PHE A 220 -18.28 27.09 -9.45
C PHE A 220 -17.49 26.42 -10.56
N ALA A 221 -16.38 27.04 -10.94
CA ALA A 221 -15.36 26.46 -11.81
C ALA A 221 -13.97 26.71 -11.24
N GLY A 222 -13.15 25.69 -11.20
CA GLY A 222 -11.80 25.78 -10.67
C GLY A 222 -10.93 24.60 -11.06
N ALA A 223 -9.72 24.58 -10.50
CA ALA A 223 -8.80 23.47 -10.69
C ALA A 223 -7.93 23.25 -9.45
N ARG A 224 -7.50 22.00 -9.24
CA ARG A 224 -6.55 21.61 -8.23
C ARG A 224 -5.27 21.12 -8.89
N GLY A 225 -4.14 21.77 -8.59
CA GLY A 225 -2.80 21.21 -8.82
C GLY A 225 -2.48 20.19 -7.73
N VAL A 226 -2.04 19.00 -8.12
CA VAL A 226 -1.67 17.93 -7.20
C VAL A 226 -0.22 17.55 -7.42
N TYR A 227 0.59 17.61 -6.36
CA TYR A 227 1.95 17.10 -6.34
C TYR A 227 2.04 15.87 -5.44
N ALA A 228 2.45 14.74 -6.02
CA ALA A 228 2.68 13.50 -5.29
C ALA A 228 4.15 13.36 -4.89
N SER A 229 4.38 13.02 -3.62
CA SER A 229 5.70 12.67 -3.06
C SER A 229 5.57 11.39 -2.26
N CYS A 230 6.20 10.33 -2.74
CA CYS A 230 6.15 9.00 -2.15
C CYS A 230 7.55 8.47 -1.95
N ASN A 231 7.75 7.71 -0.89
CA ASN A 231 9.01 7.04 -0.57
C ASN A 231 8.71 5.64 -0.07
N TYR A 232 9.39 4.65 -0.63
CA TYR A 232 9.31 3.25 -0.23
C TYR A 232 10.70 2.75 0.10
N TYR A 233 10.81 2.13 1.25
CA TYR A 233 12.02 1.48 1.70
C TYR A 233 11.66 0.14 2.33
N GLY A 234 12.34 -0.91 1.90
CA GLY A 234 12.16 -2.24 2.47
C GLY A 234 13.35 -3.12 2.21
N TYR A 235 13.56 -4.11 3.06
CA TYR A 235 14.61 -5.10 2.88
C TYR A 235 14.20 -6.47 3.39
N VAL A 236 14.88 -7.48 2.85
CA VAL A 236 15.00 -8.83 3.38
C VAL A 236 16.48 -9.16 3.44
N ARG A 237 17.00 -9.36 4.63
CA ARG A 237 18.45 -9.53 4.91
C ARG A 237 18.70 -10.72 5.79
N ASN A 238 19.99 -11.09 5.92
CA ASN A 238 20.43 -12.22 6.76
C ASN A 238 19.70 -13.53 6.42
N ILE A 239 19.43 -13.74 5.13
CA ILE A 239 18.71 -14.91 4.65
C ILE A 239 19.54 -16.17 4.87
N LYS A 240 18.97 -17.13 5.61
CA LYS A 240 19.51 -18.48 5.76
C LYS A 240 18.57 -19.48 5.11
N VAL A 241 19.13 -20.45 4.43
CA VAL A 241 18.45 -21.62 3.88
C VAL A 241 19.04 -22.85 4.56
N GLY A 242 18.22 -23.54 5.34
CA GLY A 242 18.74 -24.55 6.27
C GLY A 242 19.64 -23.90 7.32
N ASN A 243 20.83 -24.41 7.46
CA ASN A 243 21.86 -23.91 8.37
C ASN A 243 22.84 -22.92 7.72
N MET A 244 22.71 -22.68 6.40
CA MET A 244 23.69 -21.93 5.64
C MET A 244 23.18 -20.53 5.31
N PRO A 245 23.96 -19.47 5.55
CA PRO A 245 23.69 -18.16 4.99
C PRO A 245 23.64 -18.21 3.46
N LEU A 246 22.58 -17.69 2.86
CA LEU A 246 22.34 -17.80 1.41
C LEU A 246 23.47 -17.13 0.59
N TYR A 247 24.10 -16.07 1.10
CA TYR A 247 25.20 -15.41 0.40
C TYR A 247 26.40 -16.34 0.14
N GLN A 248 26.66 -17.34 1.02
CA GLN A 248 27.74 -18.30 0.84
C GLN A 248 27.54 -19.19 -0.39
N VAL A 249 26.30 -19.36 -0.81
CA VAL A 249 25.95 -20.13 -2.02
C VAL A 249 25.94 -19.24 -3.26
N LEU A 250 25.54 -17.97 -3.13
CA LEU A 250 25.41 -17.05 -4.25
C LEU A 250 26.71 -16.34 -4.61
N ASP A 251 27.34 -15.68 -3.65
CA ASP A 251 28.64 -15.03 -3.78
C ASP A 251 29.29 -14.93 -2.38
N PRO A 252 30.16 -15.89 -2.00
CA PRO A 252 30.76 -15.94 -0.67
C PRO A 252 31.74 -14.78 -0.40
N THR A 253 32.14 -14.03 -1.43
CA THR A 253 33.02 -12.85 -1.28
C THR A 253 32.29 -11.63 -0.75
N LYS A 254 30.94 -11.62 -0.79
CA LYS A 254 30.08 -10.49 -0.39
C LYS A 254 28.97 -10.96 0.55
N THR A 255 29.06 -10.60 1.83
CA THR A 255 28.11 -11.03 2.86
C THR A 255 26.67 -10.55 2.64
N ASN A 256 26.46 -9.52 1.82
CA ASN A 256 25.16 -8.97 1.43
C ASN A 256 24.70 -9.40 0.03
N SER A 257 25.36 -10.36 -0.61
CA SER A 257 25.00 -10.79 -1.98
C SER A 257 23.64 -11.48 -2.07
N ALA A 258 23.11 -11.94 -0.94
CA ALA A 258 21.77 -12.51 -0.84
C ALA A 258 20.69 -11.52 -0.42
N ASP A 259 21.05 -10.31 -0.03
CA ASP A 259 20.11 -9.32 0.48
C ASP A 259 19.23 -8.75 -0.65
N ILE A 260 17.98 -8.56 -0.32
CA ILE A 260 17.01 -7.82 -1.14
C ILE A 260 16.81 -6.47 -0.47
N GLU A 261 17.07 -5.39 -1.18
CA GLU A 261 16.81 -4.04 -0.69
C GLU A 261 16.18 -3.19 -1.78
N LEU A 262 15.08 -2.53 -1.41
CA LEU A 262 14.37 -1.57 -2.23
C LEU A 262 14.41 -0.21 -1.56
N SER A 263 14.90 0.81 -2.27
CA SER A 263 14.78 2.21 -1.88
C SER A 263 14.32 3.00 -3.09
N CYS A 264 13.10 3.54 -3.05
CA CYS A 264 12.49 4.24 -4.18
C CYS A 264 11.78 5.51 -3.72
N ASP A 265 12.20 6.63 -4.27
CA ASP A 265 11.45 7.87 -4.24
C ASP A 265 10.62 8.00 -5.52
N GLN A 266 9.38 8.47 -5.36
CA GLN A 266 8.50 8.71 -6.50
C GLN A 266 7.91 10.11 -6.39
N SER A 267 7.89 10.84 -7.50
CA SER A 267 7.25 12.13 -7.58
C SER A 267 6.49 12.32 -8.87
N GLY A 268 5.43 13.12 -8.83
CA GLY A 268 4.61 13.41 -9.99
C GLY A 268 3.72 14.61 -9.76
N PHE A 269 3.21 15.17 -10.85
CA PHE A 269 2.29 16.30 -10.84
C PHE A 269 1.10 16.02 -11.75
N GLY A 270 -0.06 16.50 -11.35
CA GLY A 270 -1.29 16.44 -12.14
C GLY A 270 -2.23 17.59 -11.83
N VAL A 271 -3.23 17.79 -12.67
CA VAL A 271 -4.25 18.83 -12.52
C VAL A 271 -5.64 18.20 -12.56
N THR A 272 -6.49 18.58 -11.61
CA THR A 272 -7.89 18.16 -11.48
C THR A 272 -8.79 19.37 -11.75
N PRO A 273 -9.48 19.49 -12.90
CA PRO A 273 -10.55 20.44 -13.07
C PRO A 273 -11.71 20.13 -12.11
N ILE A 274 -12.43 21.16 -11.65
CA ILE A 274 -13.51 21.05 -10.69
C ILE A 274 -14.67 21.92 -11.14
N LEU A 275 -15.89 21.36 -11.17
CA LEU A 275 -17.14 22.07 -11.40
C LEU A 275 -18.07 21.85 -10.22
N GLY A 276 -18.85 22.86 -9.89
CA GLY A 276 -19.84 22.79 -8.80
C GLY A 276 -21.10 23.57 -9.12
N ILE A 277 -22.19 23.14 -8.50
CA ILE A 277 -23.48 23.83 -8.48
C ILE A 277 -24.08 23.71 -7.08
N ASP A 278 -24.73 24.77 -6.62
CA ASP A 278 -25.44 24.78 -5.34
C ASP A 278 -26.75 25.57 -5.49
N TYR A 279 -27.84 25.01 -4.93
CA TYR A 279 -29.17 25.58 -4.99
C TYR A 279 -29.85 25.59 -3.63
N ARG A 280 -30.23 26.77 -3.17
CA ARG A 280 -30.99 27.00 -1.93
C ARG A 280 -32.48 27.07 -2.22
N LEU A 281 -33.27 26.32 -1.47
CA LEU A 281 -34.75 26.35 -1.58
C LEU A 281 -35.37 26.43 -0.17
N GLY A 282 -35.62 27.63 0.28
CA GLY A 282 -36.15 27.88 1.62
C GLY A 282 -35.19 27.35 2.71
N LYS A 283 -35.59 26.28 3.41
CA LYS A 283 -34.80 25.62 4.45
C LYS A 283 -33.85 24.56 3.93
N TRP A 284 -33.84 24.27 2.64
CA TRP A 284 -33.05 23.25 1.99
C TRP A 284 -31.90 23.87 1.22
N ASN A 285 -30.78 23.12 1.19
CA ASN A 285 -29.64 23.37 0.32
C ASN A 285 -29.31 22.11 -0.44
N PHE A 286 -29.10 22.19 -1.74
CA PHE A 286 -28.74 21.08 -2.62
C PHE A 286 -27.43 21.41 -3.34
N SER A 287 -26.48 20.53 -3.29
CA SER A 287 -25.19 20.72 -3.95
C SER A 287 -24.80 19.54 -4.81
N ALA A 288 -24.04 19.82 -5.87
CA ALA A 288 -23.33 18.82 -6.63
C ALA A 288 -21.98 19.35 -7.06
N LYS A 289 -20.96 18.49 -6.97
CA LYS A 289 -19.58 18.77 -7.38
C LYS A 289 -19.07 17.62 -8.24
N TYR A 290 -18.36 17.96 -9.31
CA TYR A 290 -17.63 17.00 -10.14
C TYR A 290 -16.16 17.38 -10.18
N GLU A 291 -15.31 16.48 -9.70
CA GLU A 291 -13.87 16.53 -9.87
C GLU A 291 -13.48 15.59 -10.99
N PHE A 292 -12.81 16.10 -12.02
CA PHE A 292 -12.34 15.29 -13.13
C PHE A 292 -11.17 14.39 -12.68
N LYS A 293 -10.93 13.33 -13.42
CA LYS A 293 -9.78 12.46 -13.21
C LYS A 293 -8.48 13.25 -13.32
N THR A 294 -7.62 13.16 -12.31
CA THR A 294 -6.26 13.70 -12.37
C THR A 294 -5.38 12.71 -13.11
N ARG A 295 -4.97 13.05 -14.31
CA ARG A 295 -3.95 12.26 -15.02
C ARG A 295 -2.60 12.54 -14.41
N MET A 296 -1.93 11.50 -13.92
CA MET A 296 -0.64 11.63 -13.26
C MET A 296 0.26 10.44 -13.57
N ARG A 297 1.55 10.72 -13.68
CA ARG A 297 2.58 9.69 -13.72
C ARG A 297 3.60 9.99 -12.63
N LEU A 298 4.04 8.95 -11.93
CA LEU A 298 5.10 9.05 -10.94
C LEU A 298 6.41 8.58 -11.58
N LYS A 299 7.44 9.40 -11.45
CA LYS A 299 8.79 9.07 -11.87
C LYS A 299 9.55 8.50 -10.68
N ASN A 300 10.18 7.35 -10.89
CA ASN A 300 11.00 6.68 -9.90
C ASN A 300 12.42 7.25 -9.88
N SER A 301 12.97 7.36 -8.67
CA SER A 301 14.38 7.47 -8.40
C SER A 301 14.72 6.39 -7.39
N SER A 302 15.40 5.32 -7.83
CA SER A 302 15.54 4.09 -7.06
C SER A 302 16.99 3.66 -6.93
N VAL A 303 17.33 3.18 -5.73
CA VAL A 303 18.57 2.42 -5.49
C VAL A 303 18.15 1.08 -4.94
N ASN A 304 18.24 0.05 -5.77
CA ASN A 304 17.76 -1.30 -5.45
C ASN A 304 18.93 -2.29 -5.48
N GLN A 305 18.92 -3.22 -4.53
CA GLN A 305 19.84 -4.35 -4.50
C GLN A 305 19.05 -5.65 -4.59
N PHE A 306 19.47 -6.53 -5.47
CA PHE A 306 18.87 -7.85 -5.62
C PHE A 306 19.96 -8.93 -5.71
N PRO A 307 19.71 -10.13 -5.13
CA PRO A 307 20.60 -11.24 -5.28
C PRO A 307 20.71 -11.68 -6.74
N SER A 308 21.87 -12.23 -7.10
CA SER A 308 22.11 -12.84 -8.41
C SER A 308 22.49 -14.29 -8.22
N ILE A 309 21.82 -15.19 -8.94
CA ILE A 309 22.15 -16.62 -8.95
C ILE A 309 23.11 -17.00 -10.09
N GLY A 310 23.72 -16.01 -10.77
CA GLY A 310 24.61 -16.24 -11.90
C GLY A 310 25.83 -17.12 -11.55
N ASN A 311 26.34 -17.02 -10.33
CA ASN A 311 27.49 -17.77 -9.84
C ASN A 311 27.13 -19.12 -9.17
N LEU A 312 25.85 -19.46 -9.08
CA LEU A 312 25.40 -20.67 -8.37
C LEU A 312 26.02 -21.93 -8.92
N SER A 313 26.12 -22.08 -10.24
CA SER A 313 26.72 -23.28 -10.88
C SER A 313 28.20 -23.41 -10.57
N SER A 314 28.98 -22.34 -10.65
CA SER A 314 30.41 -22.33 -10.36
C SER A 314 30.70 -22.57 -8.87
N ASN A 315 29.90 -22.02 -7.98
CA ASN A 315 30.01 -22.21 -6.55
C ASN A 315 29.70 -23.67 -6.15
N LEU A 316 28.64 -24.25 -6.75
CA LEU A 316 28.33 -25.68 -6.58
C LEU A 316 29.43 -26.57 -7.14
N ALA A 317 30.03 -26.24 -8.30
CA ALA A 317 31.16 -26.98 -8.85
C ALA A 317 32.35 -26.98 -7.90
N THR A 318 32.70 -25.82 -7.35
CA THR A 318 33.79 -25.69 -6.37
C THR A 318 33.52 -26.50 -5.11
N ALA A 319 32.29 -26.42 -4.57
CA ALA A 319 31.92 -27.16 -3.36
C ALA A 319 31.95 -28.69 -3.59
N LEU A 320 31.38 -29.17 -4.69
CA LEU A 320 31.38 -30.60 -5.05
C LEU A 320 32.80 -31.11 -5.24
N ASN A 321 33.63 -30.44 -6.05
CA ASN A 321 34.98 -30.81 -6.31
C ASN A 321 35.84 -30.86 -5.02
N THR A 322 35.73 -29.83 -4.17
CA THR A 322 36.44 -29.79 -2.87
C THR A 322 36.02 -30.93 -1.96
N ASN A 323 34.75 -31.32 -1.93
CA ASN A 323 34.27 -32.43 -1.10
C ASN A 323 34.70 -33.79 -1.66
N LEU A 324 34.68 -33.98 -2.98
CA LEU A 324 35.14 -35.22 -3.61
C LEU A 324 36.65 -35.43 -3.42
N GLN A 325 37.46 -34.36 -3.45
CA GLN A 325 38.91 -34.44 -3.18
C GLN A 325 39.26 -34.81 -1.72
N LYS A 326 38.31 -34.66 -0.79
CA LYS A 326 38.48 -35.17 0.59
C LYS A 326 38.31 -36.69 0.68
N THR A 327 37.80 -37.31 -0.37
CA THR A 327 37.74 -38.77 -0.51
C THR A 327 39.02 -39.26 -1.22
N ASN A 328 39.22 -40.55 -1.33
CA ASN A 328 40.41 -41.14 -2.00
C ASN A 328 40.36 -40.99 -3.54
N MET A 329 39.73 -39.95 -4.08
CA MET A 329 39.65 -39.69 -5.52
C MET A 329 40.79 -38.81 -6.00
N THR A 330 41.25 -39.03 -7.22
CA THR A 330 42.19 -38.12 -7.87
C THR A 330 41.51 -36.82 -8.24
N ALA A 331 42.27 -35.73 -8.42
CA ALA A 331 41.73 -34.44 -8.83
C ALA A 331 40.96 -34.54 -10.15
N ASP A 332 41.47 -35.31 -11.13
CA ASP A 332 40.81 -35.47 -12.43
C ASP A 332 39.48 -36.23 -12.32
N GLN A 333 39.44 -37.26 -11.47
CA GLN A 333 38.18 -37.97 -11.17
C GLN A 333 37.14 -37.05 -10.51
N ALA A 334 37.58 -36.28 -9.52
CA ALA A 334 36.70 -35.34 -8.85
C ALA A 334 36.12 -34.27 -9.82
N ILE A 335 36.94 -33.73 -10.72
CA ILE A 335 36.51 -32.79 -11.76
C ILE A 335 35.51 -33.46 -12.71
N ALA A 336 35.82 -34.64 -13.24
CA ALA A 336 34.95 -35.34 -14.18
C ALA A 336 33.58 -35.71 -13.58
N ILE A 337 33.55 -36.15 -12.32
CA ILE A 337 32.34 -36.46 -11.58
C ILE A 337 31.53 -35.19 -11.35
N THR A 338 32.17 -34.10 -10.93
CA THR A 338 31.53 -32.80 -10.72
C THR A 338 30.89 -32.31 -12.02
N GLU A 339 31.62 -32.32 -13.12
CA GLU A 339 31.10 -31.92 -14.43
C GLU A 339 29.92 -32.80 -14.90
N GLY A 340 30.08 -34.11 -14.77
CA GLY A 340 29.00 -35.06 -15.10
C GLY A 340 27.72 -34.84 -14.29
N THR A 341 27.87 -34.49 -12.99
CA THR A 341 26.77 -34.17 -12.10
C THR A 341 26.05 -32.89 -12.53
N LEU A 342 26.81 -31.79 -12.71
CA LEU A 342 26.21 -30.48 -13.01
C LEU A 342 25.69 -30.38 -14.43
N LYS A 343 26.25 -31.11 -15.38
CA LYS A 343 25.77 -31.22 -16.78
C LYS A 343 24.63 -32.21 -16.95
N SER A 344 24.23 -32.94 -15.88
CA SER A 344 23.07 -33.84 -15.97
C SER A 344 21.79 -33.07 -16.34
N LYS A 345 20.90 -33.73 -17.07
CA LYS A 345 19.65 -33.10 -17.53
C LYS A 345 18.77 -32.66 -16.37
N GLU A 346 18.78 -33.44 -15.30
CA GLU A 346 17.98 -33.15 -14.09
C GLU A 346 18.48 -31.88 -13.37
N VAL A 347 19.80 -31.75 -13.16
CA VAL A 347 20.41 -30.60 -12.48
C VAL A 347 20.27 -29.34 -13.35
N THR A 348 20.60 -29.42 -14.63
CA THR A 348 20.49 -28.27 -15.55
C THR A 348 19.04 -27.80 -15.69
N GLY A 349 18.10 -28.73 -15.76
CA GLY A 349 16.66 -28.41 -15.80
C GLY A 349 16.17 -27.72 -14.53
N THR A 350 16.55 -28.25 -13.35
CA THR A 350 16.17 -27.65 -12.05
C THR A 350 16.81 -26.28 -11.84
N MET A 351 18.08 -26.09 -12.22
CA MET A 351 18.75 -24.78 -12.13
C MET A 351 18.13 -23.75 -13.04
N THR A 352 17.76 -24.14 -14.28
CA THR A 352 17.08 -23.25 -15.23
C THR A 352 15.71 -22.82 -14.69
N ALA A 353 14.95 -23.79 -14.15
CA ALA A 353 13.64 -23.49 -13.55
C ALA A 353 13.76 -22.58 -12.30
N LEU A 354 14.75 -22.83 -11.43
CA LEU A 354 15.04 -21.99 -10.26
C LEU A 354 15.38 -20.57 -10.68
N LYS A 355 16.27 -20.42 -11.68
CA LYS A 355 16.65 -19.10 -12.19
C LYS A 355 15.45 -18.34 -12.75
N ALA A 356 14.65 -18.97 -13.59
CA ALA A 356 13.48 -18.35 -14.17
C ALA A 356 12.46 -17.92 -13.08
N HIS A 357 12.25 -18.78 -12.08
CA HIS A 357 11.37 -18.48 -10.95
C HIS A 357 11.90 -17.29 -10.12
N PHE A 358 13.18 -17.27 -9.85
CA PHE A 358 13.82 -16.20 -9.06
C PHE A 358 13.80 -14.85 -9.79
N ASP A 359 14.21 -14.82 -11.07
CA ASP A 359 14.20 -13.61 -11.90
C ASP A 359 12.78 -13.05 -12.06
N GLN A 360 11.79 -13.94 -12.23
CA GLN A 360 10.39 -13.55 -12.32
C GLN A 360 9.88 -12.98 -10.99
N GLY A 361 10.20 -13.60 -9.86
CA GLY A 361 9.80 -13.11 -8.52
C GLY A 361 10.36 -11.74 -8.21
N ILE A 362 11.64 -11.50 -8.51
CA ILE A 362 12.25 -10.17 -8.37
C ILE A 362 11.54 -9.15 -9.26
N LYS A 363 11.36 -9.45 -10.55
CA LYS A 363 10.69 -8.56 -11.50
C LYS A 363 9.28 -8.19 -11.07
N GLU A 364 8.53 -9.15 -10.56
CA GLU A 364 7.17 -8.92 -10.07
C GLU A 364 7.14 -8.10 -8.77
N ALA A 365 8.07 -8.36 -7.86
CA ALA A 365 8.16 -7.63 -6.60
C ALA A 365 8.64 -6.18 -6.76
N THR A 366 9.46 -5.90 -7.78
CA THR A 366 10.22 -4.65 -7.87
C THR A 366 10.06 -3.89 -9.18
N GLY A 367 9.43 -4.47 -10.20
CA GLY A 367 9.28 -3.86 -11.53
C GLY A 367 8.52 -2.53 -11.55
N GLU A 368 7.70 -2.25 -10.53
CA GLU A 368 7.06 -0.95 -10.30
C GLU A 368 8.06 0.11 -9.85
N TYR A 369 9.16 -0.31 -9.19
CA TYR A 369 10.18 0.55 -8.58
C TYR A 369 11.49 0.61 -9.37
N GLU A 370 11.47 0.20 -10.62
CA GLU A 370 12.63 0.27 -11.50
C GLU A 370 13.10 1.72 -11.65
N ASP A 371 14.41 1.95 -11.54
CA ASP A 371 14.98 3.31 -11.60
C ASP A 371 14.68 4.00 -12.93
N GLY A 372 14.37 5.30 -12.85
CA GLY A 372 14.01 6.11 -14.01
C GLY A 372 12.64 5.81 -14.64
N LYS A 373 11.97 4.74 -14.25
CA LYS A 373 10.66 4.35 -14.79
C LYS A 373 9.59 5.37 -14.40
N SER A 374 8.67 5.61 -15.35
CA SER A 374 7.50 6.46 -15.11
C SER A 374 6.25 5.60 -15.13
N ILE A 375 5.56 5.51 -14.01
CA ILE A 375 4.39 4.65 -13.81
C ILE A 375 3.09 5.46 -13.78
N PRO A 376 1.96 4.93 -14.30
CA PRO A 376 0.66 5.58 -14.17
C PRO A 376 0.17 5.53 -12.72
N ALA A 377 -0.33 6.67 -12.23
CA ALA A 377 -0.86 6.85 -10.88
C ALA A 377 -1.99 7.90 -10.88
N ASP A 378 -2.99 7.71 -11.74
CA ASP A 378 -4.12 8.63 -11.85
C ASP A 378 -4.91 8.67 -10.53
N LEU A 379 -5.39 9.87 -10.16
CA LEU A 379 -6.44 9.96 -9.13
C LEU A 379 -7.82 9.85 -9.79
N PRO A 380 -8.76 9.13 -9.18
CA PRO A 380 -10.09 8.94 -9.76
C PRO A 380 -10.85 10.27 -9.86
N GLY A 381 -11.72 10.38 -10.86
CA GLY A 381 -12.75 11.40 -10.87
C GLY A 381 -13.77 11.15 -9.76
N ILE A 382 -14.45 12.19 -9.29
CA ILE A 382 -15.38 12.11 -8.16
C ILE A 382 -16.65 12.88 -8.51
N VAL A 383 -17.80 12.24 -8.32
CA VAL A 383 -19.09 12.93 -8.17
C VAL A 383 -19.41 13.01 -6.69
N ALA A 384 -19.70 14.20 -6.20
CA ALA A 384 -20.17 14.44 -4.84
C ALA A 384 -21.50 15.19 -4.90
N VAL A 385 -22.51 14.72 -4.17
CA VAL A 385 -23.79 15.41 -4.02
C VAL A 385 -24.14 15.51 -2.55
N GLY A 386 -24.82 16.58 -2.18
CA GLY A 386 -25.20 16.83 -0.81
C GLY A 386 -26.54 17.53 -0.66
N VAL A 387 -27.16 17.30 0.47
CA VAL A 387 -28.35 18.01 0.91
C VAL A 387 -28.16 18.53 2.33
N GLY A 388 -28.53 19.77 2.55
CA GLY A 388 -28.64 20.41 3.85
C GLY A 388 -30.09 20.77 4.16
N TYR A 389 -30.49 20.63 5.43
CA TYR A 389 -31.80 21.03 5.91
C TYR A 389 -31.68 21.78 7.24
N THR A 390 -32.18 23.03 7.27
CA THR A 390 -32.12 23.90 8.44
C THR A 390 -33.57 24.16 8.92
N PRO A 391 -34.16 23.27 9.74
CA PRO A 391 -35.53 23.40 10.20
C PRO A 391 -35.75 24.65 11.03
N ASN A 392 -34.76 25.09 11.79
CA ASN A 392 -34.74 26.31 12.60
C ASN A 392 -33.29 26.81 12.76
N ASP A 393 -33.09 27.96 13.39
CA ASP A 393 -31.79 28.60 13.52
C ASP A 393 -30.75 27.77 14.35
N ALA A 394 -31.24 26.88 15.21
CA ALA A 394 -30.40 26.10 16.09
C ALA A 394 -30.01 24.71 15.53
N LEU A 395 -30.71 24.20 14.53
CA LEU A 395 -30.50 22.81 14.05
C LEU A 395 -30.22 22.79 12.56
N ARG A 396 -29.13 22.10 12.18
CA ARG A 396 -28.73 21.84 10.81
C ARG A 396 -28.48 20.34 10.62
N LEU A 397 -29.08 19.78 9.59
CA LEU A 397 -28.95 18.39 9.20
C LEU A 397 -28.30 18.34 7.81
N THR A 398 -27.40 17.42 7.60
CA THR A 398 -26.72 17.23 6.31
C THR A 398 -26.68 15.77 5.94
N ALA A 399 -26.75 15.47 4.64
CA ALA A 399 -26.47 14.16 4.07
C ALA A 399 -25.68 14.34 2.77
N GLY A 400 -24.82 13.37 2.48
CA GLY A 400 -23.93 13.41 1.32
C GLY A 400 -23.70 12.04 0.71
N PHE A 401 -23.35 12.06 -0.55
CA PHE A 401 -22.96 10.86 -1.30
C PHE A 401 -21.81 11.20 -2.24
N HIS A 402 -20.78 10.29 -2.26
CA HIS A 402 -19.69 10.34 -3.20
C HIS A 402 -19.62 9.05 -4.02
N TYR A 403 -19.29 9.20 -5.30
CA TYR A 403 -18.89 8.09 -6.16
C TYR A 403 -17.52 8.38 -6.79
N TYR A 404 -16.58 7.47 -6.57
CA TYR A 404 -15.23 7.53 -7.09
C TYR A 404 -15.11 6.62 -8.31
N PHE A 405 -14.63 7.14 -9.43
CA PHE A 405 -14.44 6.40 -10.68
C PHE A 405 -13.10 5.63 -10.68
N ASP A 406 -12.82 4.86 -9.63
CA ASP A 406 -11.54 4.16 -9.41
C ASP A 406 -11.14 3.26 -10.57
N LYS A 407 -12.10 2.55 -11.18
CA LYS A 407 -11.83 1.66 -12.33
C LYS A 407 -11.28 2.39 -13.56
N GLN A 408 -11.48 3.71 -13.64
CA GLN A 408 -11.05 4.55 -14.75
C GLN A 408 -9.73 5.28 -14.46
N ALA A 409 -9.25 5.25 -13.22
CA ALA A 409 -7.97 5.80 -12.81
C ALA A 409 -6.87 4.79 -13.11
N HIS A 410 -6.01 5.07 -14.09
CA HIS A 410 -4.96 4.14 -14.49
C HIS A 410 -3.93 3.97 -13.38
N ALA A 411 -3.65 2.72 -13.05
CA ALA A 411 -2.62 2.31 -12.11
C ALA A 411 -1.64 1.36 -12.81
N TYR A 412 -0.47 1.16 -12.20
CA TYR A 412 0.52 0.22 -12.70
C TYR A 412 -0.10 -1.17 -12.93
N ASN A 413 0.28 -1.83 -14.03
CA ASN A 413 -0.23 -3.13 -14.49
C ASN A 413 -1.78 -3.22 -14.56
N ASN A 414 -2.45 -2.08 -14.81
CA ASN A 414 -3.91 -2.01 -14.91
C ASN A 414 -4.66 -2.54 -13.67
N ARG A 415 -4.06 -2.46 -12.48
CA ARG A 415 -4.64 -2.97 -11.25
C ARG A 415 -6.03 -2.39 -10.95
N ASN A 416 -6.29 -1.15 -11.34
CA ASN A 416 -7.62 -0.53 -11.25
C ASN A 416 -8.73 -1.38 -11.89
N LYS A 417 -8.41 -2.20 -12.90
CA LYS A 417 -9.38 -3.09 -13.56
C LYS A 417 -9.77 -4.29 -12.72
N LEU A 418 -8.97 -4.65 -11.72
CA LEU A 418 -9.26 -5.73 -10.78
C LEU A 418 -10.37 -5.36 -9.78
N LEU A 419 -10.71 -4.07 -9.64
CA LEU A 419 -11.84 -3.64 -8.83
C LEU A 419 -13.17 -4.10 -9.47
N LYS A 420 -14.11 -4.56 -8.64
CA LYS A 420 -15.48 -4.92 -9.07
C LYS A 420 -16.28 -3.69 -9.49
N ARG A 421 -16.14 -2.58 -8.75
CA ARG A 421 -16.77 -1.28 -8.98
C ARG A 421 -15.95 -0.14 -8.39
N GLY A 422 -16.32 1.10 -8.65
CA GLY A 422 -15.80 2.28 -7.97
C GLY A 422 -16.22 2.33 -6.49
N THR A 423 -15.55 3.18 -5.73
CA THR A 423 -15.84 3.40 -4.31
C THR A 423 -17.07 4.28 -4.14
N MET A 424 -17.85 4.03 -3.09
CA MET A 424 -19.00 4.82 -2.69
C MET A 424 -18.82 5.27 -1.24
N GLU A 425 -19.17 6.53 -0.96
CA GLU A 425 -19.28 7.05 0.39
C GLU A 425 -20.67 7.61 0.63
N TYR A 426 -21.22 7.32 1.78
CA TYR A 426 -22.52 7.83 2.26
C TYR A 426 -22.27 8.50 3.58
N SER A 427 -22.77 9.72 3.75
CA SER A 427 -22.57 10.49 4.97
C SER A 427 -23.88 11.13 5.47
N ALA A 428 -23.95 11.30 6.77
CA ALA A 428 -25.00 12.06 7.44
C ALA A 428 -24.41 12.81 8.64
N GLY A 429 -24.97 13.97 8.94
CA GLY A 429 -24.46 14.77 10.02
C GLY A 429 -25.50 15.72 10.62
N VAL A 430 -25.24 16.12 11.85
CA VAL A 430 -26.07 17.07 12.62
C VAL A 430 -25.19 18.12 13.27
N GLU A 431 -25.65 19.36 13.26
CA GLU A 431 -25.11 20.47 14.04
C GLU A 431 -26.25 21.09 14.85
N TYR A 432 -25.98 21.34 16.12
CA TYR A 432 -26.96 21.91 17.05
C TYR A 432 -26.32 23.00 17.89
N ASP A 433 -27.01 24.17 17.94
CA ASP A 433 -26.60 25.31 18.74
C ASP A 433 -27.42 25.37 20.03
N PRO A 434 -27.00 24.70 21.13
CA PRO A 434 -27.70 24.78 22.41
C PRO A 434 -27.67 26.19 22.98
N ILE A 435 -26.65 26.95 22.69
CA ILE A 435 -26.47 28.36 23.05
C ILE A 435 -25.70 29.06 21.90
N LYS A 436 -25.84 30.40 21.82
CA LYS A 436 -25.16 31.19 20.76
C LYS A 436 -23.63 31.09 20.75
N LEU A 437 -23.02 30.66 21.85
CA LEU A 437 -21.57 30.53 21.99
C LEU A 437 -21.05 29.20 21.43
N VAL A 438 -21.87 28.13 21.39
CA VAL A 438 -21.38 26.78 21.09
C VAL A 438 -22.28 26.08 20.09
N THR A 439 -21.68 25.51 19.06
CA THR A 439 -22.28 24.50 18.16
C THR A 439 -21.73 23.12 18.51
N LEU A 440 -22.60 22.18 18.82
CA LEU A 440 -22.26 20.75 18.96
C LEU A 440 -22.50 20.06 17.61
N SER A 441 -21.69 19.06 17.29
CA SER A 441 -21.80 18.34 16.03
C SER A 441 -21.48 16.86 16.18
N ALA A 442 -22.18 16.05 15.38
CA ALA A 442 -21.86 14.66 15.17
C ALA A 442 -22.11 14.27 13.70
N GLY A 443 -21.37 13.30 13.22
CA GLY A 443 -21.51 12.80 11.85
C GLY A 443 -21.11 11.35 11.72
N TYR A 444 -21.65 10.72 10.69
CA TYR A 444 -21.36 9.34 10.31
C TYR A 444 -21.04 9.29 8.82
N GLN A 445 -20.08 8.42 8.45
CA GLN A 445 -19.74 8.14 7.06
C GLN A 445 -19.47 6.66 6.87
N ARG A 446 -20.07 6.07 5.84
CA ARG A 446 -19.79 4.74 5.33
C ARG A 446 -18.97 4.85 4.06
N THR A 447 -17.78 4.21 4.03
CA THR A 447 -16.97 4.04 2.81
C THR A 447 -17.02 2.59 2.37
N SER A 448 -17.46 2.33 1.12
CA SER A 448 -17.66 1.00 0.55
C SER A 448 -16.84 0.83 -0.72
N TYR A 449 -15.78 0.02 -0.67
CA TYR A 449 -14.93 -0.29 -1.81
C TYR A 449 -15.44 -1.47 -2.63
N GLY A 450 -15.19 -1.44 -3.94
CA GLY A 450 -15.45 -2.56 -4.85
C GLY A 450 -14.28 -3.54 -4.95
N LEU A 451 -13.84 -4.13 -3.84
CA LEU A 451 -12.65 -4.97 -3.77
C LEU A 451 -12.88 -6.36 -4.36
N SER A 452 -11.89 -6.89 -5.08
CA SER A 452 -11.72 -8.32 -5.36
C SER A 452 -10.54 -8.88 -4.55
N ASP A 453 -10.36 -10.19 -4.53
CA ASP A 453 -9.25 -10.80 -3.81
C ASP A 453 -7.92 -10.59 -4.54
N GLU A 454 -7.96 -10.54 -5.88
CA GLU A 454 -6.81 -10.23 -6.74
C GLU A 454 -6.31 -8.79 -6.57
N TYR A 455 -7.22 -7.88 -6.20
CA TYR A 455 -6.86 -6.48 -5.93
C TYR A 455 -6.07 -6.32 -4.63
N MET A 456 -6.26 -7.19 -3.64
CA MET A 456 -5.68 -7.06 -2.32
C MET A 456 -4.18 -7.39 -2.30
N ASP A 457 -3.41 -6.57 -1.56
CA ASP A 457 -1.97 -6.68 -1.44
C ASP A 457 -1.51 -6.11 -0.08
N ASP A 458 -0.56 -6.76 0.56
CA ASP A 458 -0.06 -6.38 1.89
C ASP A 458 0.77 -5.09 1.90
N LYS A 459 1.42 -4.73 0.80
CA LYS A 459 2.19 -3.47 0.70
C LYS A 459 1.28 -2.25 0.74
N SER A 460 0.07 -2.36 0.17
CA SER A 460 -0.93 -1.29 0.20
C SER A 460 -2.34 -1.85 0.02
N PHE A 461 -3.13 -1.78 1.06
CA PHE A 461 -4.51 -2.24 1.04
C PHE A 461 -5.47 -1.18 1.59
N VAL A 462 -6.70 -1.29 1.15
CA VAL A 462 -7.86 -0.57 1.66
C VAL A 462 -8.95 -1.57 2.01
N VAL A 463 -9.78 -1.24 2.98
CA VAL A 463 -10.94 -2.03 3.38
C VAL A 463 -12.10 -1.11 3.71
N SER A 464 -13.32 -1.55 3.47
CA SER A 464 -14.53 -0.79 3.73
C SER A 464 -14.62 -0.39 5.20
N SER A 465 -15.26 0.73 5.49
CA SER A 465 -15.23 1.30 6.83
C SER A 465 -16.48 2.09 7.19
N ASN A 466 -16.67 2.25 8.50
CA ASN A 466 -17.64 3.14 9.12
C ASN A 466 -16.87 4.14 9.97
N SER A 467 -17.11 5.43 9.74
CA SER A 467 -16.49 6.52 10.51
C SER A 467 -17.55 7.24 11.33
N ILE A 468 -17.21 7.57 12.56
CA ILE A 468 -18.02 8.39 13.46
C ILE A 468 -17.17 9.56 13.88
N GLY A 469 -17.70 10.77 13.72
CA GLY A 469 -17.08 12.01 14.13
C GLY A 469 -17.95 12.78 15.09
N ALA A 470 -17.34 13.50 16.00
CA ALA A 470 -18.01 14.41 16.90
C ALA A 470 -17.09 15.59 17.29
N GLY A 471 -17.69 16.67 17.72
CA GLY A 471 -16.92 17.83 18.17
C GLY A 471 -17.79 19.04 18.43
N PHE A 472 -17.13 20.16 18.60
CA PHE A 472 -17.81 21.43 18.85
C PHE A 472 -17.10 22.60 18.17
N MET A 473 -17.86 23.67 17.94
CA MET A 473 -17.35 24.96 17.50
C MET A 473 -17.69 26.02 18.55
N ILE A 474 -16.72 26.83 18.93
CA ILE A 474 -16.89 27.95 19.85
C ILE A 474 -16.90 29.24 19.03
N HIS A 475 -17.95 30.04 19.18
CA HIS A 475 -18.10 31.35 18.57
C HIS A 475 -17.50 32.43 19.51
N LEU A 476 -16.17 32.67 19.38
CA LEU A 476 -15.46 33.66 20.22
C LEU A 476 -15.94 35.09 19.94
N SER A 477 -16.33 35.34 18.70
CA SER A 477 -16.97 36.59 18.26
C SER A 477 -17.84 36.33 17.01
N LYS A 478 -18.47 37.36 16.49
CA LYS A 478 -19.20 37.26 15.20
C LYS A 478 -18.27 36.92 14.02
N LYS A 479 -16.95 37.16 14.18
CA LYS A 479 -15.92 37.01 13.13
C LYS A 479 -14.89 35.94 13.42
N THR A 480 -14.91 35.31 14.60
CA THR A 480 -13.88 34.36 15.02
C THR A 480 -14.50 33.12 15.63
N ARG A 481 -14.18 31.97 15.06
CA ARG A 481 -14.66 30.67 15.53
C ARG A 481 -13.49 29.70 15.68
N VAL A 482 -13.57 28.83 16.69
CA VAL A 482 -12.62 27.74 16.92
C VAL A 482 -13.36 26.42 16.85
N ASN A 483 -12.90 25.49 16.03
CA ASN A 483 -13.42 24.14 15.97
C ASN A 483 -12.48 23.16 16.69
N VAL A 484 -13.07 22.18 17.37
CA VAL A 484 -12.38 21.00 17.91
C VAL A 484 -13.15 19.77 17.50
N ALA A 485 -12.45 18.77 17.00
CA ALA A 485 -13.06 17.56 16.46
C ALA A 485 -12.25 16.32 16.80
N TYR A 486 -12.95 15.22 16.92
CA TYR A 486 -12.40 13.88 16.93
C TYR A 486 -13.24 12.99 16.05
N PHE A 487 -12.60 12.16 15.19
CA PHE A 487 -13.30 11.08 14.54
C PHE A 487 -12.48 9.79 14.56
N HIS A 488 -13.22 8.69 14.61
CA HIS A 488 -12.69 7.33 14.57
C HIS A 488 -13.27 6.57 13.38
N THR A 489 -12.41 5.79 12.72
CA THR A 489 -12.81 4.93 11.62
C THR A 489 -12.66 3.47 12.03
N PHE A 490 -13.78 2.75 12.03
CA PHE A 490 -13.88 1.31 12.19
C PHE A 490 -13.81 0.66 10.82
N TYR A 491 -12.79 -0.13 10.58
CA TYR A 491 -12.59 -0.83 9.31
C TYR A 491 -13.12 -2.26 9.39
N GLU A 492 -13.69 -2.74 8.28
CA GLU A 492 -14.07 -4.13 8.11
C GLU A 492 -12.82 -4.98 7.91
N ASN A 493 -12.92 -6.26 8.27
CA ASN A 493 -11.92 -7.25 7.93
C ASN A 493 -12.14 -7.73 6.48
N LYS A 494 -11.06 -7.87 5.73
CA LYS A 494 -11.10 -8.45 4.37
C LYS A 494 -10.20 -9.68 4.34
N ASN A 495 -10.80 -10.85 4.20
CA ASN A 495 -10.09 -12.10 4.00
C ASN A 495 -9.86 -12.34 2.50
N THR A 496 -8.69 -12.83 2.18
CA THR A 496 -8.32 -13.30 0.84
C THR A 496 -7.63 -14.65 0.94
N GLU A 497 -7.82 -15.50 -0.05
CA GLU A 497 -7.14 -16.77 -0.17
C GLU A 497 -6.59 -16.93 -1.58
N LYS A 498 -5.31 -17.31 -1.67
CA LYS A 498 -4.63 -17.60 -2.92
C LYS A 498 -4.08 -19.01 -2.86
N THR A 499 -4.49 -19.84 -3.82
CA THR A 499 -4.01 -21.21 -3.95
C THR A 499 -2.97 -21.26 -5.05
N GLU A 500 -1.81 -21.85 -4.75
CA GLU A 500 -0.69 -21.95 -5.69
C GLU A 500 -0.15 -23.39 -5.73
N GLN A 501 0.15 -23.87 -6.94
CA GLN A 501 0.81 -25.15 -7.14
C GLN A 501 2.33 -24.93 -7.22
N LEU A 502 3.05 -25.18 -6.14
CA LEU A 502 4.50 -24.98 -6.08
C LEU A 502 5.30 -26.10 -6.75
N THR A 503 4.85 -27.35 -6.58
CA THR A 503 5.40 -28.53 -7.26
C THR A 503 4.25 -29.42 -7.74
N LYS A 504 4.54 -30.50 -8.46
CA LYS A 504 3.48 -31.45 -8.90
C LYS A 504 2.68 -32.01 -7.73
N ASP A 505 3.31 -32.16 -6.56
CA ASP A 505 2.76 -32.83 -5.38
C ASP A 505 2.50 -31.85 -4.22
N LEU A 506 2.78 -30.54 -4.39
CA LEU A 506 2.61 -29.55 -3.34
C LEU A 506 1.78 -28.36 -3.82
N GLN A 507 0.56 -28.31 -3.33
CA GLN A 507 -0.34 -27.17 -3.40
C GLN A 507 -0.30 -26.44 -2.07
N THR A 508 -0.26 -25.12 -2.09
CA THR A 508 -0.23 -24.27 -0.89
C THR A 508 -1.36 -23.25 -0.92
N HIS A 509 -1.77 -22.84 0.28
CA HIS A 509 -2.82 -21.87 0.50
C HIS A 509 -2.27 -20.67 1.27
N TYR A 510 -2.22 -19.51 0.63
CA TYR A 510 -1.84 -18.26 1.27
C TYR A 510 -3.10 -17.48 1.65
N VAL A 511 -3.43 -17.48 2.93
CA VAL A 511 -4.56 -16.73 3.48
C VAL A 511 -4.06 -15.43 4.10
N ALA A 512 -4.72 -14.32 3.81
CA ALA A 512 -4.43 -13.03 4.42
C ALA A 512 -5.72 -12.35 4.89
N ASN A 513 -5.72 -11.89 6.15
CA ASN A 513 -6.78 -11.08 6.73
C ASN A 513 -6.25 -9.66 6.95
N TYR A 514 -6.89 -8.70 6.31
CA TYR A 514 -6.52 -7.29 6.35
C TYR A 514 -7.47 -6.50 7.23
N SER A 515 -6.92 -5.70 8.15
CA SER A 515 -7.70 -4.82 9.00
C SER A 515 -6.94 -3.52 9.30
N ARG A 516 -7.68 -2.47 9.71
CA ARG A 516 -7.11 -1.14 10.01
C ARG A 516 -7.86 -0.48 11.16
N SER A 517 -7.22 0.50 11.79
CA SER A 517 -7.88 1.47 12.65
C SER A 517 -7.32 2.87 12.39
N ASN A 518 -8.14 3.90 12.55
CA ASN A 518 -7.71 5.28 12.33
C ASN A 518 -8.38 6.21 13.35
N ASN A 519 -7.59 7.08 13.95
CA ASN A 519 -8.05 8.13 14.86
C ASN A 519 -7.54 9.47 14.33
N VAL A 520 -8.41 10.46 14.35
CA VAL A 520 -8.07 11.83 13.96
C VAL A 520 -8.59 12.78 15.02
N PHE A 521 -7.68 13.60 15.53
CA PHE A 521 -7.99 14.76 16.36
C PHE A 521 -7.68 16.02 15.57
N GLY A 522 -8.57 17.01 15.61
CA GLY A 522 -8.41 18.26 14.86
C GLY A 522 -8.77 19.49 15.66
N ALA A 523 -8.07 20.59 15.34
CA ALA A 523 -8.40 21.93 15.80
C ALA A 523 -8.29 22.92 14.63
N SER A 524 -9.16 23.94 14.58
CA SER A 524 -9.07 24.98 13.56
C SER A 524 -9.52 26.33 14.07
N LEU A 525 -9.00 27.37 13.40
CA LEU A 525 -9.41 28.76 13.57
C LEU A 525 -10.07 29.24 12.27
N GLU A 526 -11.27 29.77 12.38
CA GLU A 526 -11.99 30.44 11.29
C GLU A 526 -12.14 31.93 11.57
N LEU A 527 -11.87 32.75 10.55
CA LEU A 527 -11.86 34.19 10.62
C LEU A 527 -12.67 34.80 9.46
N ASP A 528 -13.55 35.75 9.78
CA ASP A 528 -14.31 36.55 8.82
C ASP A 528 -13.85 38.03 8.94
N PHE A 529 -13.63 38.70 7.82
CA PHE A 529 -13.13 40.08 7.77
C PHE A 529 -14.12 41.03 7.08
#